data_52cc2e6442c3280913e98b3174d86674
#
_entry.id   52cc2e6442c3280913e98b3174d86674
#
_cell.length_a   1.000
_cell.length_b   1.000
_cell.length_c   1.000
_cell.angle_alpha   90.00
_cell.angle_beta   90.00
_cell.angle_gamma   90.00
#
_symmetry.space_group_name_H-M   'P 1'
#
loop_
_entity.id
_entity.type
_entity.pdbx_description
1 polymer ?
#
loop_
_entity_poly.entity_id
_entity_poly.type
_entity_poly.pdbx_seq_one_letter_code
_entity_poly.pdbx_strand_id
1 'polypeptide(L)'
;MKISMYALSHDVFKKSLTQLLHIMDKGVANAKSRNFDPNVLAGTRLAPDMLAFTKQIQLTSDFAKNSMARLAGIDPPKFEDNETTMEELVARVKKTLEYLGTVPASALEGSEDRDIKIPLRDRTLELKGLPFLQNWALPNFFFHYVTAYNLLRHNGVDIGKRDFLGS
;
A
#
# COMPACT_ATOMS: atom_id res chain seq x y z
N MET A 1 -18.99 0.58 -22.36
CA MET A 1 -18.18 1.19 -21.27
C MET A 1 -16.77 0.62 -21.38
N LYS A 2 -15.76 1.45 -21.50
CA LYS A 2 -14.36 0.99 -21.65
C LYS A 2 -13.70 1.07 -20.26
N ILE A 3 -13.34 -0.07 -19.68
CA ILE A 3 -12.61 -0.13 -18.42
C ILE A 3 -11.14 0.17 -18.73
N SER A 4 -10.53 1.14 -18.02
CA SER A 4 -9.11 1.48 -18.24
C SER A 4 -8.21 0.85 -17.18
N MET A 5 -6.99 0.56 -17.56
CA MET A 5 -5.94 0.09 -16.61
C MET A 5 -5.71 1.13 -15.50
N TYR A 6 -5.87 2.43 -15.82
CA TYR A 6 -5.77 3.50 -14.83
C TYR A 6 -6.84 3.37 -13.74
N ALA A 7 -8.10 3.18 -14.11
CA ALA A 7 -9.18 3.00 -13.13
C ALA A 7 -9.00 1.72 -12.30
N LEU A 8 -8.50 0.63 -12.91
CA LEU A 8 -8.27 -0.63 -12.22
C LEU A 8 -7.05 -0.61 -11.28
N SER A 9 -6.12 0.32 -11.46
CA SER A 9 -4.88 0.40 -10.66
C SER A 9 -4.80 1.69 -9.85
N HIS A 10 -4.57 2.84 -10.50
CA HIS A 10 -4.39 4.13 -9.85
C HIS A 10 -5.52 4.46 -8.88
N ASP A 11 -6.78 4.38 -9.33
CA ASP A 11 -7.92 4.79 -8.51
C ASP A 11 -8.13 3.84 -7.32
N VAL A 12 -7.85 2.55 -7.52
CA VAL A 12 -7.89 1.55 -6.44
C VAL A 12 -6.80 1.82 -5.39
N PHE A 13 -5.55 2.00 -5.83
CA PHE A 13 -4.44 2.29 -4.90
C PHE A 13 -4.63 3.62 -4.19
N LYS A 14 -5.01 4.68 -4.91
CA LYS A 14 -5.25 6.01 -4.35
C LYS A 14 -6.33 5.98 -3.28
N LYS A 15 -7.49 5.38 -3.58
CA LYS A 15 -8.58 5.23 -2.61
C LYS A 15 -8.11 4.48 -1.37
N SER A 16 -7.48 3.32 -1.56
CA SER A 16 -7.05 2.46 -0.45
C SER A 16 -5.98 3.12 0.43
N LEU A 17 -4.98 3.80 -0.17
CA LEU A 17 -3.96 4.54 0.59
C LEU A 17 -4.54 5.75 1.34
N THR A 18 -5.55 6.41 0.78
CA THR A 18 -6.27 7.48 1.49
C THR A 18 -6.98 6.94 2.72
N GLN A 19 -7.62 5.77 2.61
CA GLN A 19 -8.25 5.12 3.77
C GLN A 19 -7.21 4.58 4.76
N LEU A 20 -6.06 4.11 4.28
CA LEU A 20 -4.94 3.73 5.15
C LEU A 20 -4.49 4.91 6.02
N LEU A 21 -4.33 6.10 5.47
CA LEU A 21 -4.03 7.31 6.25
C LEU A 21 -5.09 7.57 7.32
N HIS A 22 -6.37 7.48 6.96
CA HIS A 22 -7.47 7.67 7.90
C HIS A 22 -7.41 6.70 9.08
N ILE A 23 -7.21 5.39 8.83
CA ILE A 23 -7.11 4.40 9.92
C ILE A 23 -5.82 4.56 10.74
N MET A 24 -4.71 5.03 10.15
CA MET A 24 -3.49 5.35 10.88
C MET A 24 -3.68 6.55 11.81
N ASP A 25 -4.36 7.61 11.34
CA ASP A 25 -4.70 8.78 12.17
C ASP A 25 -5.58 8.37 13.37
N LYS A 26 -6.57 7.49 13.14
CA LYS A 26 -7.38 6.91 14.24
C LYS A 26 -6.52 6.10 15.21
N GLY A 27 -5.52 5.37 14.71
CA GLY A 27 -4.54 4.64 15.54
C GLY A 27 -3.75 5.57 16.46
N VAL A 28 -3.22 6.65 15.91
CA VAL A 28 -2.49 7.68 16.67
C VAL A 28 -3.40 8.35 17.72
N ALA A 29 -4.63 8.72 17.33
CA ALA A 29 -5.60 9.32 18.25
C ALA A 29 -5.98 8.35 19.39
N ASN A 30 -6.19 7.08 19.09
CA ASN A 30 -6.47 6.03 20.08
C ASN A 30 -5.32 5.88 21.09
N ALA A 31 -4.08 5.82 20.62
CA ALA A 31 -2.91 5.73 21.49
C ALA A 31 -2.83 6.91 22.46
N LYS A 32 -3.02 8.13 21.95
CA LYS A 32 -3.03 9.35 22.76
C LYS A 32 -4.15 9.36 23.79
N SER A 33 -5.37 8.96 23.43
CA SER A 33 -6.51 8.89 24.35
C SER A 33 -6.32 7.86 25.47
N ARG A 34 -5.54 6.81 25.21
CA ARG A 34 -5.18 5.76 26.17
C ARG A 34 -3.85 6.02 26.89
N ASN A 35 -3.23 7.20 26.70
CA ASN A 35 -1.99 7.63 27.33
C ASN A 35 -0.79 6.70 27.10
N PHE A 36 -0.62 6.18 25.86
CA PHE A 36 0.61 5.49 25.46
C PHE A 36 1.21 6.08 24.18
N ASP A 37 2.51 5.86 23.97
CA ASP A 37 3.22 6.33 22.78
C ASP A 37 2.67 5.65 21.51
N PRO A 38 2.15 6.41 20.50
CA PRO A 38 1.70 5.85 19.24
C PRO A 38 2.75 4.96 18.54
N ASN A 39 4.03 5.21 18.75
CA ASN A 39 5.12 4.47 18.13
C ASN A 39 5.19 3.00 18.60
N VAL A 40 4.57 2.66 19.71
CA VAL A 40 4.39 1.26 20.14
C VAL A 40 3.64 0.45 19.08
N LEU A 41 2.66 1.07 18.37
CA LEU A 41 1.90 0.42 17.31
C LEU A 41 2.79 0.03 16.11
N ALA A 42 3.84 0.79 15.82
CA ALA A 42 4.75 0.52 14.70
C ALA A 42 5.45 -0.85 14.81
N GLY A 43 5.74 -1.31 16.02
CA GLY A 43 6.40 -2.60 16.29
C GLY A 43 5.45 -3.80 16.42
N THR A 44 4.12 -3.61 16.38
CA THR A 44 3.16 -4.69 16.64
C THR A 44 3.10 -5.72 15.51
N ARG A 45 2.82 -6.98 15.87
CA ARG A 45 2.70 -8.13 14.95
C ARG A 45 1.42 -8.90 15.26
N LEU A 46 0.76 -9.50 14.25
CA LEU A 46 -0.38 -10.40 14.46
C LEU A 46 0.07 -11.77 15.00
N ALA A 47 1.21 -12.25 14.52
CA ALA A 47 1.86 -13.47 15.01
C ALA A 47 3.36 -13.20 15.14
N PRO A 48 4.08 -13.93 16.02
CA PRO A 48 5.50 -13.68 16.29
C PRO A 48 6.41 -13.74 15.06
N ASP A 49 6.06 -14.54 14.08
CA ASP A 49 6.79 -14.76 12.83
C ASP A 49 6.29 -13.89 11.65
N MET A 50 5.24 -13.08 11.86
CA MET A 50 4.76 -12.13 10.86
C MET A 50 5.55 -10.82 10.90
N LEU A 51 5.53 -10.09 9.78
CA LEU A 51 6.12 -8.75 9.69
C LEU A 51 5.36 -7.74 10.56
N ALA A 52 6.11 -6.83 11.20
CA ALA A 52 5.54 -5.76 12.03
C ALA A 52 4.76 -4.73 11.21
N PHE A 53 3.95 -3.92 11.89
CA PHE A 53 3.13 -2.85 11.27
C PHE A 53 3.96 -1.93 10.36
N THR A 54 5.15 -1.50 10.82
CA THR A 54 6.08 -0.71 9.98
C THR A 54 6.28 -1.35 8.61
N LYS A 55 6.60 -2.66 8.58
CA LYS A 55 6.88 -3.36 7.33
C LYS A 55 5.61 -3.56 6.49
N GLN A 56 4.44 -3.70 7.11
CA GLN A 56 3.17 -3.76 6.39
C GLN A 56 2.89 -2.46 5.63
N ILE A 57 3.16 -1.29 6.25
CA ILE A 57 3.00 0.02 5.61
C ILE A 57 4.01 0.23 4.48
N GLN A 58 5.28 -0.13 4.70
CA GLN A 58 6.32 -0.05 3.68
C GLN A 58 5.95 -0.89 2.45
N LEU A 59 5.55 -2.13 2.63
CA LEU A 59 5.17 -3.04 1.54
C LEU A 59 3.87 -2.60 0.84
N THR A 60 2.86 -2.12 1.58
CA THR A 60 1.65 -1.54 0.97
C THR A 60 2.02 -0.38 0.04
N SER A 61 2.86 0.54 0.51
CA SER A 61 3.36 1.67 -0.28
C SER A 61 4.15 1.21 -1.50
N ASP A 62 5.03 0.23 -1.33
CA ASP A 62 5.88 -0.28 -2.41
C ASP A 62 5.08 -1.03 -3.48
N PHE A 63 4.09 -1.85 -3.09
CA PHE A 63 3.25 -2.52 -4.09
C PHE A 63 2.44 -1.52 -4.91
N ALA A 64 1.88 -0.46 -4.32
CA ALA A 64 1.21 0.59 -5.06
C ALA A 64 2.16 1.32 -6.03
N LYS A 65 3.25 1.86 -5.50
CA LYS A 65 4.26 2.64 -6.23
C LYS A 65 4.91 1.86 -7.36
N ASN A 66 5.42 0.66 -7.03
CA ASN A 66 6.15 -0.17 -8.00
C ASN A 66 5.22 -0.72 -9.09
N SER A 67 3.95 -0.99 -8.76
CA SER A 67 2.98 -1.45 -9.75
C SER A 67 2.63 -0.36 -10.74
N MET A 68 2.41 0.87 -10.27
CA MET A 68 2.16 2.01 -11.15
C MET A 68 3.34 2.30 -12.07
N ALA A 69 4.56 2.27 -11.54
CA ALA A 69 5.77 2.44 -12.34
C ALA A 69 5.89 1.39 -13.45
N ARG A 70 5.76 0.11 -13.09
CA ARG A 70 5.85 -1.00 -14.05
C ARG A 70 4.76 -0.93 -15.12
N LEU A 71 3.51 -0.64 -14.73
CA LEU A 71 2.41 -0.45 -15.69
C LEU A 71 2.65 0.75 -16.60
N ALA A 72 3.29 1.81 -16.12
CA ALA A 72 3.69 2.97 -16.92
C ALA A 72 4.95 2.71 -17.78
N GLY A 73 5.64 1.59 -17.58
CA GLY A 73 6.87 1.26 -18.32
C GLY A 73 8.08 2.08 -17.89
N ILE A 74 8.11 2.53 -16.64
CA ILE A 74 9.20 3.30 -16.04
C ILE A 74 9.77 2.56 -14.82
N ASP A 75 11.01 2.86 -14.45
CA ASP A 75 11.62 2.32 -13.25
C ASP A 75 10.96 2.92 -11.99
N PRO A 76 10.61 2.07 -10.99
CA PRO A 76 10.01 2.57 -9.76
C PRO A 76 11.02 3.40 -8.96
N PRO A 77 10.58 4.55 -8.41
CA PRO A 77 11.44 5.35 -7.55
C PRO A 77 11.78 4.58 -6.28
N LYS A 78 13.04 4.70 -5.84
CA LYS A 78 13.52 4.07 -4.61
C LYS A 78 13.04 4.87 -3.40
N PHE A 79 12.38 4.20 -2.47
CA PHE A 79 12.08 4.71 -1.13
C PHE A 79 12.88 3.90 -0.13
N GLU A 80 13.62 4.58 0.74
CA GLU A 80 14.38 3.91 1.79
C GLU A 80 13.43 3.40 2.88
N ASP A 81 13.73 2.20 3.41
CA ASP A 81 12.94 1.54 4.46
C ASP A 81 13.53 1.86 5.84
N ASN A 82 13.53 3.13 6.21
CA ASN A 82 14.15 3.65 7.44
C ASN A 82 13.17 4.26 8.44
N GLU A 83 11.87 4.14 8.18
CA GLU A 83 10.83 4.65 9.07
C GLU A 83 10.83 3.88 10.40
N THR A 84 10.81 4.62 11.50
CA THR A 84 10.82 4.11 12.89
C THR A 84 9.63 4.60 13.71
N THR A 85 8.90 5.63 13.22
CA THR A 85 7.79 6.26 13.91
C THR A 85 6.50 6.20 13.09
N MET A 86 5.35 6.34 13.75
CA MET A 86 4.05 6.45 13.09
C MET A 86 3.97 7.67 12.17
N GLU A 87 4.61 8.78 12.54
CA GLU A 87 4.66 10.00 11.72
C GLU A 87 5.42 9.77 10.42
N GLU A 88 6.58 9.12 10.48
CA GLU A 88 7.37 8.77 9.28
C GLU A 88 6.61 7.80 8.36
N LEU A 89 5.87 6.84 8.94
CA LEU A 89 5.02 5.92 8.16
C LEU A 89 3.87 6.66 7.47
N VAL A 90 3.23 7.61 8.15
CA VAL A 90 2.22 8.50 7.53
C VAL A 90 2.84 9.32 6.40
N ALA A 91 4.03 9.88 6.60
CA ALA A 91 4.75 10.63 5.57
C ALA A 91 5.07 9.75 4.35
N ARG A 92 5.47 8.48 4.56
CA ARG A 92 5.69 7.51 3.47
C ARG A 92 4.44 7.28 2.64
N VAL A 93 3.28 7.07 3.27
CA VAL A 93 2.01 6.87 2.54
C VAL A 93 1.64 8.12 1.75
N LYS A 94 1.80 9.32 2.32
CA LYS A 94 1.57 10.60 1.62
C LYS A 94 2.49 10.74 0.41
N LYS A 95 3.79 10.48 0.56
CA LYS A 95 4.77 10.48 -0.53
C LYS A 95 4.39 9.48 -1.63
N THR A 96 3.84 8.33 -1.26
CA THR A 96 3.35 7.35 -2.25
C THR A 96 2.16 7.91 -3.02
N LEU A 97 1.18 8.54 -2.35
CA LEU A 97 0.03 9.19 -3.01
C LEU A 97 0.47 10.32 -3.95
N GLU A 98 1.44 11.13 -3.55
CA GLU A 98 2.04 12.17 -4.41
C GLU A 98 2.64 11.56 -5.67
N TYR A 99 3.44 10.49 -5.52
CA TYR A 99 4.01 9.78 -6.65
C TYR A 99 2.92 9.21 -7.59
N LEU A 100 1.88 8.57 -7.05
CA LEU A 100 0.78 8.08 -7.88
C LEU A 100 0.16 9.21 -8.72
N GLY A 101 0.02 10.40 -8.14
CA GLY A 101 -0.49 11.59 -8.84
C GLY A 101 0.40 12.09 -9.97
N THR A 102 1.67 11.70 -10.04
CA THR A 102 2.58 12.06 -11.14
C THR A 102 2.44 11.16 -12.37
N VAL A 103 1.79 9.98 -12.24
CA VAL A 103 1.63 9.03 -13.34
C VAL A 103 0.35 9.36 -14.11
N PRO A 104 0.44 9.89 -15.34
CA PRO A 104 -0.75 10.25 -16.11
C PRO A 104 -1.49 9.03 -16.63
N ALA A 105 -2.79 9.14 -16.83
CA ALA A 105 -3.61 8.05 -17.34
C ALA A 105 -3.14 7.53 -18.71
N SER A 106 -2.61 8.43 -19.57
CA SER A 106 -2.07 8.08 -20.88
C SER A 106 -0.86 7.15 -20.81
N ALA A 107 -0.08 7.16 -19.72
CA ALA A 107 1.06 6.25 -19.54
C ALA A 107 0.63 4.78 -19.35
N LEU A 108 -0.64 4.56 -18.99
CA LEU A 108 -1.20 3.23 -18.77
C LEU A 108 -2.03 2.72 -19.97
N GLU A 109 -2.16 3.50 -21.03
CA GLU A 109 -2.84 3.04 -22.25
C GLU A 109 -2.06 1.88 -22.88
N GLY A 110 -2.74 0.76 -23.19
CA GLY A 110 -2.12 -0.45 -23.72
C GLY A 110 -1.25 -1.22 -22.73
N SER A 111 -1.22 -0.80 -21.45
CA SER A 111 -0.40 -1.47 -20.44
C SER A 111 -0.93 -2.84 -20.03
N GLU A 112 -2.16 -3.21 -20.40
CA GLU A 112 -2.72 -4.54 -20.22
C GLU A 112 -1.87 -5.64 -20.89
N ASP A 113 -1.29 -5.33 -22.04
CA ASP A 113 -0.45 -6.25 -22.83
C ASP A 113 1.06 -6.04 -22.63
N ARG A 114 1.48 -5.08 -21.81
CA ARG A 114 2.89 -4.79 -21.52
C ARG A 114 3.56 -5.96 -20.82
N ASP A 115 4.77 -6.30 -21.25
CA ASP A 115 5.60 -7.30 -20.55
C ASP A 115 6.15 -6.70 -19.26
N ILE A 116 5.78 -7.31 -18.13
CA ILE A 116 6.21 -6.92 -16.79
C ILE A 116 7.17 -7.99 -16.25
N LYS A 117 8.36 -7.54 -15.87
CA LYS A 117 9.38 -8.41 -15.24
C LYS A 117 9.54 -8.04 -13.77
N ILE A 118 9.42 -9.03 -12.89
CA ILE A 118 9.54 -8.88 -11.45
C ILE A 118 10.71 -9.73 -10.98
N PRO A 119 11.84 -9.12 -10.60
CA PRO A 119 12.94 -9.88 -10.03
C PRO A 119 12.53 -10.39 -8.64
N LEU A 120 12.61 -11.70 -8.45
CA LEU A 120 12.48 -12.39 -7.19
C LEU A 120 13.85 -12.90 -6.75
N ARG A 121 13.94 -13.41 -5.52
CA ARG A 121 15.22 -13.86 -4.96
C ARG A 121 15.90 -14.94 -5.78
N ASP A 122 15.13 -15.87 -6.35
CA ASP A 122 15.59 -17.08 -7.02
C ASP A 122 15.22 -17.14 -8.51
N ARG A 123 14.37 -16.24 -8.99
CA ARG A 123 13.85 -16.22 -10.37
C ARG A 123 13.32 -14.86 -10.77
N THR A 124 13.06 -14.66 -12.05
CA THR A 124 12.25 -13.54 -12.55
C THR A 124 10.86 -14.06 -12.92
N LEU A 125 9.83 -13.41 -12.37
CA LEU A 125 8.45 -13.63 -12.77
C LEU A 125 8.13 -12.70 -13.95
N GLU A 126 7.61 -13.26 -15.04
CA GLU A 126 7.22 -12.52 -16.24
C GLU A 126 5.70 -12.65 -16.43
N LEU A 127 5.01 -11.51 -16.52
CA LEU A 127 3.55 -11.44 -16.69
C LEU A 127 3.19 -10.33 -17.66
N LYS A 128 2.06 -10.46 -18.34
CA LYS A 128 1.41 -9.32 -19.01
C LYS A 128 0.80 -8.38 -17.96
N GLY A 129 0.63 -7.09 -18.33
CA GLY A 129 0.22 -6.05 -17.36
C GLY A 129 -1.11 -6.31 -16.67
N LEU A 130 -2.14 -6.81 -17.38
CA LEU A 130 -3.40 -7.14 -16.73
C LEU A 130 -3.28 -8.35 -15.77
N PRO A 131 -2.74 -9.50 -16.16
CA PRO A 131 -2.42 -10.58 -15.21
C PRO A 131 -1.51 -10.17 -14.06
N PHE A 132 -0.51 -9.29 -14.31
CA PHE A 132 0.32 -8.73 -13.25
C PHE A 132 -0.51 -7.96 -12.23
N LEU A 133 -1.39 -7.06 -12.69
CA LEU A 133 -2.24 -6.27 -11.81
C LEU A 133 -3.17 -7.16 -10.98
N GLN A 134 -3.85 -8.11 -11.63
CA GLN A 134 -4.89 -8.94 -11.00
C GLN A 134 -4.34 -10.02 -10.07
N ASN A 135 -3.23 -10.67 -10.45
CA ASN A 135 -2.75 -11.87 -9.78
C ASN A 135 -1.50 -11.65 -8.94
N TRP A 136 -0.88 -10.47 -9.04
CA TRP A 136 0.31 -10.13 -8.26
C TRP A 136 0.16 -8.81 -7.50
N ALA A 137 -0.05 -7.70 -8.19
CA ALA A 137 0.00 -6.37 -7.60
C ALA A 137 -1.11 -6.15 -6.55
N LEU A 138 -2.37 -6.30 -6.96
CA LEU A 138 -3.52 -6.10 -6.06
C LEU A 138 -3.56 -7.12 -4.91
N PRO A 139 -3.36 -8.43 -5.12
CA PRO A 139 -3.34 -9.40 -4.02
C PRO A 139 -2.29 -9.08 -2.96
N ASN A 140 -1.06 -8.76 -3.37
CA ASN A 140 0.00 -8.39 -2.43
C ASN A 140 -0.29 -7.07 -1.72
N PHE A 141 -0.74 -6.06 -2.45
CA PHE A 141 -1.13 -4.77 -1.87
C PHE A 141 -2.20 -4.96 -0.79
N PHE A 142 -3.28 -5.66 -1.11
CA PHE A 142 -4.37 -5.87 -0.15
C PHE A 142 -3.98 -6.80 1.01
N PHE A 143 -3.11 -7.78 0.79
CA PHE A 143 -2.57 -8.60 1.87
C PHE A 143 -1.91 -7.72 2.95
N HIS A 144 -1.04 -6.80 2.57
CA HIS A 144 -0.34 -5.92 3.49
C HIS A 144 -1.26 -4.83 4.07
N TYR A 145 -2.13 -4.24 3.26
CA TYR A 145 -3.09 -3.23 3.71
C TYR A 145 -4.10 -3.81 4.73
N VAL A 146 -4.69 -4.96 4.45
CA VAL A 146 -5.61 -5.65 5.38
C VAL A 146 -4.88 -6.06 6.66
N THR A 147 -3.63 -6.54 6.55
CA THR A 147 -2.83 -6.89 7.72
C THR A 147 -2.55 -5.66 8.60
N ALA A 148 -2.24 -4.51 8.01
CA ALA A 148 -2.10 -3.25 8.74
C ALA A 148 -3.39 -2.83 9.46
N TYR A 149 -4.55 -2.92 8.78
CA TYR A 149 -5.85 -2.70 9.40
C TYR A 149 -6.07 -3.65 10.59
N ASN A 150 -5.83 -4.94 10.41
CA ASN A 150 -6.01 -5.96 11.45
C ASN A 150 -5.10 -5.71 12.67
N LEU A 151 -3.87 -5.26 12.46
CA LEU A 151 -2.95 -4.89 13.53
C LEU A 151 -3.51 -3.75 14.39
N LEU A 152 -4.00 -2.68 13.78
CA LEU A 152 -4.61 -1.58 14.52
C LEU A 152 -5.90 -2.03 15.23
N ARG A 153 -6.75 -2.80 14.55
CA ARG A 153 -7.98 -3.31 15.15
C ARG A 153 -7.71 -4.24 16.33
N HIS A 154 -6.74 -5.15 16.20
CA HIS A 154 -6.32 -6.06 17.27
C HIS A 154 -5.77 -5.32 18.50
N ASN A 155 -5.11 -4.18 18.29
CA ASN A 155 -4.59 -3.33 19.37
C ASN A 155 -5.64 -2.39 19.98
N GLY A 156 -6.92 -2.56 19.64
CA GLY A 156 -8.05 -1.87 20.24
C GLY A 156 -8.36 -0.51 19.62
N VAL A 157 -7.85 -0.22 18.43
CA VAL A 157 -8.26 0.97 17.68
C VAL A 157 -9.70 0.81 17.21
N ASP A 158 -10.55 1.80 17.49
CA ASP A 158 -11.96 1.78 17.10
C ASP A 158 -12.11 2.13 15.61
N ILE A 159 -11.87 1.12 14.78
CA ILE A 159 -12.03 1.13 13.33
C ILE A 159 -12.89 -0.06 12.88
N GLY A 160 -13.62 0.11 11.78
CA GLY A 160 -14.48 -0.92 11.22
C GLY A 160 -14.40 -0.97 9.69
N LYS A 161 -15.23 -1.81 9.09
CA LYS A 161 -15.29 -1.97 7.62
C LYS A 161 -15.54 -0.65 6.89
N ARG A 162 -16.31 0.29 7.49
CA ARG A 162 -16.57 1.61 6.90
C ARG A 162 -15.30 2.46 6.80
N ASP A 163 -14.46 2.44 7.83
CA ASP A 163 -13.16 3.14 7.81
C ASP A 163 -12.24 2.57 6.73
N PHE A 164 -12.25 1.25 6.55
CA PHE A 164 -11.47 0.56 5.52
C PHE A 164 -11.95 0.88 4.10
N LEU A 165 -13.27 0.93 3.87
CA LEU A 165 -13.84 1.18 2.55
C LEU A 165 -13.99 2.67 2.21
N GLY A 166 -14.01 3.56 3.20
CA GLY A 166 -14.24 4.99 3.00
C GLY A 166 -15.69 5.29 2.63
N SER A 167 -16.64 4.73 3.35
CA SER A 167 -18.09 4.88 3.12
C SER A 167 -18.80 5.37 4.38
#